data_be9bd472fe163d36f28306486ec684a1
#
_entry.id   be9bd472fe163d36f28306486ec684a1
#
_cell.length_a   1.000
_cell.length_b   1.000
_cell.length_c   1.000
_cell.angle_alpha   90.00
_cell.angle_beta   90.00
_cell.angle_gamma   90.00
#
_symmetry.space_group_name_H-M   'P 1'
#
loop_
_entity.id
_entity.type
_entity.pdbx_description
1 polymer ?
#
loop_
_entity_poly.entity_id
_entity_poly.type
_entity_poly.pdbx_seq_one_letter_code
_entity_poly.pdbx_strand_id
1 'polypeptide(L)'
;MMCSPDGTIVHIIRDEIGLPQPLPPGTTFASLMDKSSSDEAQRFLAMLNERHAAFDSHLAIKMEGCASPMHFVGTVDGDRMFIIGARSCSGLTRFEPELMLINNEQANALRAAFKEISLQAPWEMPTQKFYDDFTRLNNDLANLQREMVRKNIELEKMNEQKNRILGMAAHDLRSPLGIIQSYSEFLESEAGELLNEEQREFVTIIKDTSEYMLRMVTDLLDVSAIESGQLTLDRQPTELEPLILRCVKLNRVLAACKKINLKIDPIPELPPIPLDKGKIEQVFNNLLNNAIKFSHGDREVCVSVTLSNDFVMVAVRDQGQGIPAADLPKLFKVFGKTSVRSTAGEQSTGLGLAIVRKIVEGHGGRIWVESEVNQGSTFFFTLPIAPGTSLLDDSARRDSLPVTTAH
;
A
#
# COMPACT_ATOMS: atom_id res chain seq x y z
N MET A 1 -3.47 -19.51 21.21
CA MET A 1 -4.74 -19.36 21.97
C MET A 1 -5.59 -20.59 21.79
N MET A 2 -6.34 -20.95 22.81
CA MET A 2 -7.34 -22.02 22.78
C MET A 2 -8.72 -21.38 22.95
N CYS A 3 -9.62 -21.65 22.02
CA CYS A 3 -10.98 -21.10 22.00
C CYS A 3 -12.01 -22.24 21.99
N SER A 4 -13.23 -21.95 22.45
CA SER A 4 -14.41 -22.77 22.21
C SER A 4 -14.94 -22.62 20.78
N PRO A 5 -15.86 -23.48 20.29
CA PRO A 5 -16.38 -23.45 18.94
C PRO A 5 -17.09 -22.13 18.56
N ASP A 6 -17.59 -21.39 19.53
CA ASP A 6 -18.15 -20.03 19.33
C ASP A 6 -17.10 -18.91 19.25
N GLY A 7 -15.81 -19.27 19.34
CA GLY A 7 -14.70 -18.33 19.30
C GLY A 7 -14.37 -17.66 20.64
N THR A 8 -14.99 -18.08 21.77
CA THR A 8 -14.66 -17.56 23.09
C THR A 8 -13.30 -18.08 23.54
N ILE A 9 -12.42 -17.20 23.99
CA ILE A 9 -11.06 -17.55 24.42
C ILE A 9 -11.15 -18.26 25.78
N VAL A 10 -10.70 -19.53 25.81
CA VAL A 10 -10.66 -20.35 27.02
C VAL A 10 -9.31 -20.19 27.70
N HIS A 11 -8.22 -20.16 26.94
CA HIS A 11 -6.87 -20.08 27.48
C HIS A 11 -5.87 -19.51 26.49
N ILE A 12 -4.95 -18.67 26.98
CA ILE A 12 -3.78 -18.22 26.21
C ILE A 12 -2.60 -19.09 26.60
N ILE A 13 -2.17 -19.98 25.71
CA ILE A 13 -1.09 -20.92 25.97
C ILE A 13 0.26 -20.20 26.02
N ARG A 14 0.45 -19.23 25.10
CA ARG A 14 1.68 -18.42 24.99
C ARG A 14 1.32 -17.05 24.44
N ASP A 15 1.83 -16.00 25.06
CA ASP A 15 1.67 -14.62 24.61
C ASP A 15 3.05 -13.96 24.53
N GLU A 16 3.51 -13.71 23.29
CA GLU A 16 4.72 -12.95 22.98
C GLU A 16 4.38 -11.58 22.39
N ILE A 17 3.09 -11.27 22.27
CA ILE A 17 2.59 -10.06 21.61
C ILE A 17 2.28 -8.97 22.64
N GLY A 18 2.05 -9.36 23.90
CA GLY A 18 1.67 -8.46 24.98
C GLY A 18 0.18 -8.12 24.97
N LEU A 19 -0.68 -9.11 24.80
CA LEU A 19 -2.12 -8.93 24.95
C LEU A 19 -2.45 -8.45 26.38
N PRO A 20 -3.45 -7.57 26.55
CA PRO A 20 -3.87 -7.15 27.87
C PRO A 20 -4.31 -8.35 28.72
N GLN A 21 -3.65 -8.58 29.85
CA GLN A 21 -3.97 -9.68 30.74
C GLN A 21 -4.30 -9.13 32.15
N PRO A 22 -5.31 -9.75 32.86
CA PRO A 22 -6.18 -10.84 32.42
C PRO A 22 -7.25 -10.37 31.42
N LEU A 23 -7.58 -11.22 30.44
CA LEU A 23 -8.70 -10.96 29.56
C LEU A 23 -10.02 -11.05 30.35
N PRO A 24 -10.99 -10.14 30.10
CA PRO A 24 -12.31 -10.24 30.69
C PRO A 24 -12.98 -11.58 30.37
N PRO A 25 -13.74 -12.18 31.31
CA PRO A 25 -14.52 -13.39 31.02
C PRO A 25 -15.45 -13.19 29.82
N GLY A 26 -15.49 -14.16 28.90
CA GLY A 26 -16.32 -14.10 27.69
C GLY A 26 -15.69 -13.32 26.54
N THR A 27 -14.42 -12.93 26.63
CA THR A 27 -13.69 -12.33 25.50
C THR A 27 -13.64 -13.31 24.32
N THR A 28 -14.09 -12.89 23.14
CA THR A 28 -14.03 -13.68 21.93
C THR A 28 -12.80 -13.33 21.10
N PHE A 29 -12.33 -14.26 20.26
CA PHE A 29 -11.23 -14.02 19.32
C PHE A 29 -11.51 -12.80 18.42
N ALA A 30 -12.74 -12.68 17.88
CA ALA A 30 -13.13 -11.56 17.05
C ALA A 30 -13.11 -10.21 17.81
N SER A 31 -13.33 -10.20 19.13
CA SER A 31 -13.28 -8.98 19.93
C SER A 31 -11.87 -8.42 20.18
N LEU A 32 -10.84 -9.24 19.97
CA LEU A 32 -9.43 -8.81 20.01
C LEU A 32 -9.00 -8.13 18.72
N MET A 33 -9.75 -8.30 17.65
CA MET A 33 -9.41 -7.69 16.35
C MET A 33 -9.85 -6.25 16.29
N ASP A 34 -9.15 -5.48 15.46
CA ASP A 34 -9.58 -4.14 15.11
C ASP A 34 -10.92 -4.16 14.35
N LYS A 35 -11.64 -3.05 14.38
CA LYS A 35 -12.97 -2.94 13.74
C LYS A 35 -12.93 -3.31 12.24
N SER A 36 -11.83 -2.98 11.55
CA SER A 36 -11.64 -3.30 10.13
C SER A 36 -11.47 -4.80 9.87
N SER A 37 -11.02 -5.59 10.84
CA SER A 37 -10.76 -7.03 10.70
C SER A 37 -11.78 -7.90 11.44
N SER A 38 -12.82 -7.32 12.03
CA SER A 38 -13.83 -8.06 12.81
C SER A 38 -14.63 -9.04 11.95
N ASP A 39 -15.04 -8.63 10.75
CA ASP A 39 -15.80 -9.49 9.83
C ASP A 39 -14.93 -10.61 9.24
N GLU A 40 -13.66 -10.34 8.98
CA GLU A 40 -12.68 -11.34 8.53
C GLU A 40 -12.38 -12.35 9.64
N ALA A 41 -12.31 -11.92 10.90
CA ALA A 41 -12.15 -12.82 12.04
C ALA A 41 -13.34 -13.76 12.21
N GLN A 42 -14.56 -13.29 11.96
CA GLN A 42 -15.75 -14.14 11.97
C GLN A 42 -15.72 -15.16 10.83
N ARG A 43 -15.30 -14.75 9.61
CA ARG A 43 -15.11 -15.68 8.48
C ARG A 43 -14.04 -16.73 8.76
N PHE A 44 -12.94 -16.33 9.41
CA PHE A 44 -11.88 -17.23 9.83
C PHE A 44 -12.40 -18.29 10.82
N LEU A 45 -13.16 -17.89 11.84
CA LEU A 45 -13.80 -18.82 12.78
C LEU A 45 -14.83 -19.73 12.11
N ALA A 46 -15.63 -19.21 11.18
CA ALA A 46 -16.57 -19.99 10.39
C ALA A 46 -15.85 -21.06 9.55
N MET A 47 -14.73 -20.66 8.91
CA MET A 47 -13.89 -21.57 8.13
C MET A 47 -13.24 -22.66 8.99
N LEU A 48 -12.81 -22.32 10.23
CA LEU A 48 -12.31 -23.29 11.20
C LEU A 48 -13.38 -24.30 11.59
N ASN A 49 -14.60 -23.84 11.84
CA ASN A 49 -15.72 -24.73 12.18
C ASN A 49 -16.12 -25.64 11.02
N GLU A 50 -16.10 -25.14 9.79
CA GLU A 50 -16.55 -25.88 8.61
C GLU A 50 -15.48 -26.83 8.06
N ARG A 51 -14.21 -26.39 8.05
CA ARG A 51 -13.09 -27.12 7.42
C ARG A 51 -12.12 -27.76 8.40
N HIS A 52 -12.30 -27.54 9.70
CA HIS A 52 -11.44 -27.97 10.79
C HIS A 52 -10.00 -27.44 10.74
N ALA A 53 -9.65 -26.64 9.71
CA ALA A 53 -8.37 -25.93 9.61
C ALA A 53 -8.52 -24.67 8.76
N ALA A 54 -7.82 -23.61 9.12
CA ALA A 54 -7.70 -22.38 8.33
C ALA A 54 -6.26 -21.88 8.37
N PHE A 55 -5.75 -21.46 7.23
CA PHE A 55 -4.35 -21.03 7.07
C PHE A 55 -4.31 -19.61 6.51
N ASP A 56 -3.28 -18.87 6.96
CA ASP A 56 -2.85 -17.56 6.44
C ASP A 56 -3.98 -16.51 6.33
N SER A 57 -4.70 -16.30 7.41
CA SER A 57 -5.65 -15.19 7.51
C SER A 57 -4.96 -13.96 8.06
N HIS A 58 -5.01 -12.87 7.30
CA HIS A 58 -4.42 -11.58 7.68
C HIS A 58 -5.43 -10.77 8.48
N LEU A 59 -5.21 -10.63 9.80
CA LEU A 59 -6.10 -9.89 10.68
C LEU A 59 -5.29 -8.88 11.51
N ALA A 60 -5.87 -7.73 11.79
CA ALA A 60 -5.24 -6.73 12.65
C ALA A 60 -5.74 -6.88 14.09
N ILE A 61 -4.80 -7.11 15.04
CA ILE A 61 -5.09 -7.12 16.48
C ILE A 61 -5.11 -5.69 17.01
N LYS A 62 -6.10 -5.40 17.86
CA LYS A 62 -6.19 -4.15 18.60
C LYS A 62 -5.17 -4.16 19.74
N MET A 63 -4.18 -3.28 19.68
CA MET A 63 -3.20 -3.04 20.74
C MET A 63 -3.33 -1.62 21.29
N GLU A 64 -2.70 -1.33 22.43
CA GLU A 64 -2.68 0.03 23.00
C GLU A 64 -2.04 1.01 22.00
N GLY A 65 -2.87 1.85 21.37
CA GLY A 65 -2.47 2.93 20.48
C GLY A 65 -2.37 2.62 18.97
N CYS A 66 -2.40 1.34 18.54
CA CYS A 66 -2.39 1.02 17.09
C CYS A 66 -2.97 -0.37 16.80
N ALA A 67 -3.44 -0.59 15.57
CA ALA A 67 -3.78 -1.90 15.04
C ALA A 67 -2.50 -2.56 14.46
N SER A 68 -2.18 -3.78 14.90
CA SER A 68 -1.02 -4.52 14.40
C SER A 68 -1.47 -5.64 13.46
N PRO A 69 -1.10 -5.62 12.17
CA PRO A 69 -1.43 -6.70 11.24
C PRO A 69 -0.66 -7.97 11.62
N MET A 70 -1.37 -9.10 11.58
CA MET A 70 -0.82 -10.40 11.93
C MET A 70 -1.39 -11.49 11.03
N HIS A 71 -0.62 -12.55 10.89
CA HIS A 71 -1.01 -13.78 10.20
C HIS A 71 -1.55 -14.78 11.21
N PHE A 72 -2.70 -15.38 10.92
CA PHE A 72 -3.35 -16.35 11.78
C PHE A 72 -3.51 -17.69 11.07
N VAL A 73 -3.24 -18.74 11.82
CA VAL A 73 -3.57 -20.11 11.44
C VAL A 73 -4.32 -20.76 12.60
N GLY A 74 -5.19 -21.70 12.28
CA GLY A 74 -5.94 -22.41 13.31
C GLY A 74 -6.34 -23.81 12.88
N THR A 75 -6.62 -24.64 13.90
CA THR A 75 -7.15 -25.98 13.73
C THR A 75 -8.17 -26.27 14.82
N VAL A 76 -9.06 -27.22 14.56
CA VAL A 76 -10.07 -27.69 15.50
C VAL A 76 -9.72 -29.10 15.91
N ASP A 77 -9.70 -29.38 17.22
CA ASP A 77 -9.55 -30.71 17.82
C ASP A 77 -10.68 -30.96 18.82
N GLY A 78 -11.58 -31.85 18.44
CA GLY A 78 -12.82 -32.12 19.21
C GLY A 78 -13.66 -30.86 19.37
N ASP A 79 -13.87 -30.43 20.60
CA ASP A 79 -14.69 -29.25 20.97
C ASP A 79 -13.82 -28.02 21.29
N ARG A 80 -12.60 -27.95 20.74
CA ARG A 80 -11.64 -26.87 20.99
C ARG A 80 -11.00 -26.38 19.69
N MET A 81 -10.84 -25.04 19.58
CA MET A 81 -10.09 -24.41 18.52
C MET A 81 -8.73 -23.99 19.04
N PHE A 82 -7.67 -24.27 18.29
CA PHE A 82 -6.32 -23.77 18.51
C PHE A 82 -5.99 -22.73 17.47
N ILE A 83 -5.69 -21.49 17.90
CA ILE A 83 -5.39 -20.37 17.01
C ILE A 83 -4.00 -19.85 17.36
N ILE A 84 -3.15 -19.73 16.35
CA ILE A 84 -1.78 -19.21 16.44
C ILE A 84 -1.72 -17.95 15.56
N GLY A 85 -1.21 -16.85 16.13
CA GLY A 85 -0.94 -15.61 15.42
C GLY A 85 0.54 -15.27 15.43
N ALA A 86 1.08 -14.76 14.32
CA ALA A 86 2.45 -14.29 14.21
C ALA A 86 2.52 -12.99 13.38
N ARG A 87 3.53 -12.15 13.68
CA ARG A 87 3.75 -10.88 12.95
C ARG A 87 4.30 -11.07 11.53
N SER A 88 4.80 -12.25 11.22
CA SER A 88 5.31 -12.62 9.90
C SER A 88 4.92 -14.06 9.57
N CYS A 89 4.78 -14.37 8.29
CA CYS A 89 4.50 -15.72 7.81
C CYS A 89 5.61 -16.70 8.23
N SER A 90 6.87 -16.26 8.30
CA SER A 90 8.00 -17.05 8.79
C SER A 90 7.88 -17.45 10.27
N GLY A 91 7.14 -16.70 11.08
CA GLY A 91 6.82 -17.06 12.47
C GLY A 91 5.85 -18.23 12.58
N LEU A 92 4.99 -18.43 11.57
CA LEU A 92 4.01 -19.54 11.54
C LEU A 92 4.63 -20.84 11.06
N THR A 93 5.65 -20.81 10.21
CA THR A 93 6.31 -21.99 9.64
C THR A 93 6.98 -22.87 10.69
N ARG A 94 7.30 -22.31 11.86
CA ARG A 94 7.83 -23.08 12.99
C ARG A 94 6.80 -24.09 13.56
N PHE A 95 5.50 -23.81 13.40
CA PHE A 95 4.41 -24.65 13.90
C PHE A 95 3.78 -25.51 12.80
N GLU A 96 4.23 -25.36 11.56
CA GLU A 96 3.73 -26.10 10.40
C GLU A 96 3.84 -27.63 10.56
N PRO A 97 4.96 -28.21 11.08
CA PRO A 97 5.07 -29.64 11.29
C PRO A 97 4.03 -30.19 12.28
N GLU A 98 3.73 -29.45 13.35
CA GLU A 98 2.77 -29.87 14.37
C GLU A 98 1.33 -29.79 13.86
N LEU A 99 0.99 -28.71 13.12
CA LEU A 99 -0.33 -28.60 12.49
C LEU A 99 -0.55 -29.66 11.40
N MET A 100 0.50 -30.05 10.68
CA MET A 100 0.45 -31.14 9.70
C MET A 100 0.31 -32.52 10.37
N LEU A 101 0.95 -32.72 11.55
CA LEU A 101 0.79 -33.95 12.31
C LEU A 101 -0.69 -34.14 12.73
N ILE A 102 -1.31 -33.09 13.27
CA ILE A 102 -2.73 -33.08 13.67
C ILE A 102 -3.63 -33.35 12.46
N ASN A 103 -3.38 -32.72 11.32
CA ASN A 103 -4.15 -32.93 10.09
C ASN A 103 -4.00 -34.36 9.56
N ASN A 104 -2.81 -34.95 9.64
CA ASN A 104 -2.56 -36.34 9.27
C ASN A 104 -3.22 -37.34 10.24
N GLU A 105 -3.25 -37.05 11.54
CA GLU A 105 -3.95 -37.87 12.54
C GLU A 105 -5.45 -37.82 12.30
N GLN A 106 -6.03 -36.66 11.99
CA GLN A 106 -7.46 -36.53 11.64
C GLN A 106 -7.78 -37.28 10.35
N ALA A 107 -6.94 -37.18 9.32
CA ALA A 107 -7.11 -37.94 8.08
C ALA A 107 -7.03 -39.47 8.34
N ASN A 108 -6.18 -39.92 9.23
CA ASN A 108 -6.07 -41.31 9.62
C ASN A 108 -7.28 -41.78 10.47
N ALA A 109 -7.78 -40.93 11.36
CA ALA A 109 -8.98 -41.20 12.13
C ALA A 109 -10.23 -41.30 11.22
N LEU A 110 -10.32 -40.40 10.22
CA LEU A 110 -11.39 -40.46 9.20
C LEU A 110 -11.30 -41.76 8.39
N ARG A 111 -10.11 -42.18 7.97
CA ARG A 111 -9.89 -43.47 7.29
C ARG A 111 -10.30 -44.67 8.12
N ALA A 112 -9.99 -44.63 9.45
CA ALA A 112 -10.38 -45.70 10.39
C ALA A 112 -11.89 -45.74 10.55
N ALA A 113 -12.56 -44.61 10.74
CA ALA A 113 -14.02 -44.50 10.85
C ALA A 113 -14.73 -44.98 9.58
N PHE A 114 -14.24 -44.58 8.38
CA PHE A 114 -14.76 -45.08 7.12
C PHE A 114 -14.58 -46.57 6.94
N LYS A 115 -13.45 -47.13 7.39
CA LYS A 115 -13.21 -48.58 7.35
C LYS A 115 -14.17 -49.34 8.27
N GLU A 116 -14.50 -48.78 9.42
CA GLU A 116 -15.45 -49.33 10.38
C GLU A 116 -16.89 -49.26 9.85
N ILE A 117 -17.31 -48.18 9.22
CA ILE A 117 -18.60 -48.01 8.55
C ILE A 117 -18.70 -48.97 7.35
N SER A 118 -17.63 -49.21 6.61
CA SER A 118 -17.61 -50.15 5.47
C SER A 118 -17.77 -51.62 5.88
N LEU A 119 -17.42 -51.95 7.11
CA LEU A 119 -17.60 -53.30 7.65
C LEU A 119 -19.06 -53.56 8.14
N GLN A 120 -19.85 -52.49 8.36
CA GLN A 120 -21.20 -52.59 8.89
C GLN A 120 -22.34 -52.48 7.88
N ALA A 121 -22.09 -52.10 6.64
CA ALA A 121 -23.13 -51.91 5.61
C ALA A 121 -22.76 -52.60 4.28
N PRO A 122 -23.54 -53.57 3.80
CA PRO A 122 -23.32 -54.26 2.53
C PRO A 122 -23.94 -53.48 1.36
N TRP A 123 -23.52 -52.25 1.12
CA TRP A 123 -23.88 -51.48 -0.06
C TRP A 123 -22.68 -51.45 -1.02
N GLU A 124 -22.91 -51.39 -2.33
CA GLU A 124 -21.87 -51.28 -3.35
C GLU A 124 -20.98 -50.04 -3.06
N MET A 125 -19.90 -50.29 -2.38
CA MET A 125 -18.94 -49.27 -1.98
C MET A 125 -18.09 -48.85 -3.14
N PRO A 126 -17.64 -47.55 -3.20
CA PRO A 126 -16.58 -47.14 -4.11
C PRO A 126 -15.39 -48.07 -3.96
N THR A 127 -14.93 -48.59 -5.06
CA THR A 127 -13.86 -49.60 -5.16
C THR A 127 -12.60 -49.10 -4.43
N GLN A 128 -11.77 -50.04 -3.92
CA GLN A 128 -10.43 -49.79 -3.34
C GLN A 128 -9.65 -48.73 -4.13
N LYS A 129 -9.82 -48.69 -5.43
CA LYS A 129 -9.25 -47.70 -6.36
C LYS A 129 -9.66 -46.27 -6.02
N PHE A 130 -10.90 -46.00 -5.60
CA PHE A 130 -11.34 -44.66 -5.25
C PHE A 130 -10.63 -44.15 -3.97
N TYR A 131 -10.43 -45.03 -2.97
CA TYR A 131 -9.69 -44.68 -1.77
C TYR A 131 -8.20 -44.44 -2.03
N ASP A 132 -7.62 -45.25 -2.91
CA ASP A 132 -6.22 -45.09 -3.31
C ASP A 132 -6.02 -43.78 -4.08
N ASP A 133 -6.94 -43.47 -5.03
CA ASP A 133 -6.93 -42.22 -5.80
C ASP A 133 -7.18 -40.99 -4.90
N PHE A 134 -8.11 -41.08 -3.95
CA PHE A 134 -8.38 -40.00 -2.98
C PHE A 134 -7.17 -39.76 -2.06
N THR A 135 -6.56 -40.82 -1.57
CA THR A 135 -5.36 -40.74 -0.73
C THR A 135 -4.19 -40.13 -1.49
N ARG A 136 -4.02 -40.54 -2.75
CA ARG A 136 -2.99 -39.97 -3.63
C ARG A 136 -3.23 -38.48 -3.87
N LEU A 137 -4.45 -38.10 -4.20
CA LEU A 137 -4.82 -36.71 -4.45
C LEU A 137 -4.59 -35.83 -3.20
N ASN A 138 -4.96 -36.31 -2.01
CA ASN A 138 -4.70 -35.59 -0.76
C ASN A 138 -3.21 -35.43 -0.48
N ASN A 139 -2.41 -36.44 -0.72
CA ASN A 139 -0.96 -36.37 -0.56
C ASN A 139 -0.33 -35.40 -1.57
N ASP A 140 -0.78 -35.41 -2.82
CA ASP A 140 -0.34 -34.48 -3.86
C ASP A 140 -0.71 -33.03 -3.48
N LEU A 141 -1.92 -32.82 -2.97
CA LEU A 141 -2.40 -31.52 -2.51
C LEU A 141 -1.58 -30.98 -1.33
N ALA A 142 -1.27 -31.85 -0.35
CA ALA A 142 -0.41 -31.51 0.78
C ALA A 142 1.02 -31.18 0.34
N ASN A 143 1.56 -31.89 -0.64
CA ASN A 143 2.89 -31.61 -1.19
C ASN A 143 2.92 -30.29 -1.96
N LEU A 144 1.90 -30.01 -2.77
CA LEU A 144 1.76 -28.72 -3.49
C LEU A 144 1.64 -27.55 -2.50
N GLN A 145 0.86 -27.72 -1.44
CA GLN A 145 0.77 -26.69 -0.39
C GLN A 145 2.12 -26.42 0.28
N ARG A 146 2.88 -27.47 0.61
CA ARG A 146 4.24 -27.33 1.18
C ARG A 146 5.18 -26.60 0.21
N GLU A 147 5.13 -26.96 -1.06
CA GLU A 147 5.94 -26.31 -2.09
C GLU A 147 5.57 -24.84 -2.23
N MET A 148 4.27 -24.51 -2.22
CA MET A 148 3.77 -23.15 -2.31
C MET A 148 4.22 -22.30 -1.11
N VAL A 149 4.12 -22.82 0.12
CA VAL A 149 4.61 -22.15 1.33
C VAL A 149 6.12 -21.92 1.25
N ARG A 150 6.88 -22.95 0.86
CA ARG A 150 8.35 -22.83 0.71
C ARG A 150 8.71 -21.74 -0.32
N LYS A 151 8.01 -21.70 -1.45
CA LYS A 151 8.22 -20.68 -2.50
C LYS A 151 7.85 -19.28 -2.01
N ASN A 152 6.78 -19.13 -1.25
CA ASN A 152 6.41 -17.84 -0.66
C ASN A 152 7.48 -17.32 0.30
N ILE A 153 8.01 -18.17 1.18
CA ILE A 153 9.10 -17.81 2.08
C ILE A 153 10.38 -17.41 1.31
N GLU A 154 10.69 -18.14 0.25
CA GLU A 154 11.83 -17.82 -0.60
C GLU A 154 11.67 -16.46 -1.28
N LEU A 155 10.46 -16.20 -1.82
CA LEU A 155 10.10 -14.91 -2.42
C LEU A 155 10.17 -13.75 -1.41
N GLU A 156 9.65 -13.93 -0.19
CA GLU A 156 9.76 -12.92 0.88
C GLU A 156 11.21 -12.61 1.20
N LYS A 157 12.05 -13.63 1.42
CA LYS A 157 13.49 -13.45 1.67
C LYS A 157 14.20 -12.73 0.54
N MET A 158 13.89 -13.10 -0.70
CA MET A 158 14.46 -12.43 -1.88
C MET A 158 14.01 -10.96 -1.96
N ASN A 159 12.78 -10.67 -1.62
CA ASN A 159 12.25 -9.31 -1.61
C ASN A 159 12.88 -8.47 -0.49
N GLU A 160 13.04 -9.02 0.72
CA GLU A 160 13.76 -8.36 1.81
C GLU A 160 15.21 -8.07 1.44
N GLN A 161 15.89 -9.04 0.82
CA GLN A 161 17.29 -8.88 0.37
C GLN A 161 17.38 -7.81 -0.73
N LYS A 162 16.49 -7.81 -1.71
CA LYS A 162 16.38 -6.76 -2.76
C LYS A 162 16.26 -5.38 -2.11
N ASN A 163 15.34 -5.22 -1.16
CA ASN A 163 15.09 -3.95 -0.49
C ASN A 163 16.28 -3.48 0.37
N ARG A 164 16.96 -4.40 1.04
CA ARG A 164 18.19 -4.08 1.79
C ARG A 164 19.31 -3.58 0.86
N ILE A 165 19.50 -4.24 -0.29
CA ILE A 165 20.52 -3.83 -1.28
C ILE A 165 20.16 -2.45 -1.84
N LEU A 166 18.90 -2.22 -2.22
CA LEU A 166 18.44 -0.93 -2.72
C LEU A 166 18.60 0.18 -1.68
N GLY A 167 18.29 -0.10 -0.41
CA GLY A 167 18.47 0.84 0.70
C GLY A 167 19.93 1.25 0.91
N MET A 168 20.86 0.27 0.90
CA MET A 168 22.29 0.55 1.02
C MET A 168 22.82 1.33 -0.18
N ALA A 169 22.51 0.89 -1.40
CA ALA A 169 22.95 1.56 -2.63
C ALA A 169 22.45 3.01 -2.70
N ALA A 170 21.21 3.24 -2.31
CA ALA A 170 20.64 4.59 -2.30
C ALA A 170 21.28 5.51 -1.25
N HIS A 171 21.59 4.96 -0.06
CA HIS A 171 22.34 5.71 0.95
C HIS A 171 23.74 6.09 0.43
N ASP A 172 24.44 5.15 -0.19
CA ASP A 172 25.81 5.34 -0.68
C ASP A 172 25.87 6.27 -1.92
N LEU A 173 24.79 6.36 -2.69
CA LEU A 173 24.65 7.32 -3.80
C LEU A 173 24.26 8.73 -3.32
N ARG A 174 23.45 8.83 -2.26
CA ARG A 174 22.98 10.13 -1.75
C ARG A 174 24.14 11.00 -1.26
N SER A 175 25.10 10.42 -0.57
CA SER A 175 26.22 11.17 0.00
C SER A 175 27.10 11.84 -1.07
N PRO A 176 27.68 11.14 -2.07
CA PRO A 176 28.48 11.78 -3.13
C PRO A 176 27.67 12.77 -3.99
N LEU A 177 26.41 12.44 -4.31
CA LEU A 177 25.57 13.36 -5.08
C LEU A 177 25.26 14.64 -4.31
N GLY A 178 25.00 14.55 -3.00
CA GLY A 178 24.80 15.73 -2.15
C GLY A 178 26.05 16.60 -2.07
N ILE A 179 27.26 16.00 -2.05
CA ILE A 179 28.51 16.73 -2.11
C ILE A 179 28.66 17.46 -3.46
N ILE A 180 28.40 16.78 -4.59
CA ILE A 180 28.47 17.38 -5.93
C ILE A 180 27.50 18.55 -6.02
N GLN A 181 26.25 18.38 -5.56
CA GLN A 181 25.26 19.46 -5.52
C GLN A 181 25.75 20.64 -4.69
N SER A 182 26.21 20.42 -3.45
CA SER A 182 26.68 21.50 -2.57
C SER A 182 27.86 22.26 -3.16
N TYR A 183 28.82 21.57 -3.78
CA TYR A 183 29.94 22.26 -4.42
C TYR A 183 29.51 23.04 -5.69
N SER A 184 28.52 22.53 -6.44
CA SER A 184 27.98 23.25 -7.58
C SER A 184 27.25 24.53 -7.15
N GLU A 185 26.44 24.46 -6.07
CA GLU A 185 25.78 25.62 -5.48
C GLU A 185 26.79 26.64 -4.93
N PHE A 186 27.88 26.17 -4.31
CA PHE A 186 28.95 27.01 -3.80
C PHE A 186 29.68 27.75 -4.92
N LEU A 187 30.01 27.05 -6.02
CA LEU A 187 30.60 27.63 -7.19
C LEU A 187 29.69 28.70 -7.86
N GLU A 188 28.36 28.41 -7.92
CA GLU A 188 27.39 29.35 -8.46
C GLU A 188 27.28 30.61 -7.60
N SER A 189 27.27 30.46 -6.26
CA SER A 189 27.10 31.59 -5.34
C SER A 189 28.34 32.43 -5.14
N GLU A 190 29.55 31.82 -5.05
CA GLU A 190 30.78 32.53 -4.71
C GLU A 190 31.64 32.89 -5.94
N ALA A 191 31.62 32.05 -6.95
CA ALA A 191 32.44 32.27 -8.16
C ALA A 191 31.60 32.62 -9.40
N GLY A 192 30.29 32.68 -9.30
CA GLY A 192 29.38 32.88 -10.44
C GLY A 192 29.69 34.11 -11.29
N GLU A 193 30.16 35.22 -10.69
CA GLU A 193 30.59 36.42 -11.43
C GLU A 193 31.94 36.26 -12.14
N LEU A 194 32.79 35.32 -11.66
CA LEU A 194 34.12 35.06 -12.22
C LEU A 194 34.08 34.03 -13.35
N LEU A 195 33.00 33.25 -13.44
CA LEU A 195 32.82 32.21 -14.46
C LEU A 195 32.36 32.88 -15.78
N ASN A 196 32.92 32.41 -16.90
CA ASN A 196 32.35 32.73 -18.21
C ASN A 196 31.01 32.02 -18.42
N GLU A 197 30.29 32.40 -19.50
CA GLU A 197 28.94 31.84 -19.78
C GLU A 197 28.95 30.33 -19.93
N GLU A 198 29.94 29.76 -20.63
CA GLU A 198 30.07 28.34 -20.85
C GLU A 198 30.36 27.58 -19.52
N GLN A 199 31.22 28.13 -18.68
CA GLN A 199 31.53 27.55 -17.36
C GLN A 199 30.32 27.59 -16.42
N ARG A 200 29.53 28.67 -16.45
CA ARG A 200 28.28 28.80 -15.69
C ARG A 200 27.25 27.76 -16.13
N GLU A 201 27.13 27.56 -17.44
CA GLU A 201 26.27 26.51 -18.00
C GLU A 201 26.70 25.12 -17.51
N PHE A 202 28.01 24.81 -17.49
CA PHE A 202 28.50 23.52 -16.96
C PHE A 202 28.15 23.34 -15.49
N VAL A 203 28.32 24.36 -14.65
CA VAL A 203 27.97 24.29 -13.21
C VAL A 203 26.46 24.05 -13.03
N THR A 204 25.64 24.74 -13.82
CA THR A 204 24.19 24.57 -13.81
C THR A 204 23.79 23.12 -14.20
N ILE A 205 24.37 22.60 -15.29
CA ILE A 205 24.13 21.24 -15.76
C ILE A 205 24.53 20.21 -14.68
N ILE A 206 25.66 20.37 -14.01
CA ILE A 206 26.14 19.49 -12.96
C ILE A 206 25.17 19.51 -11.76
N LYS A 207 24.76 20.70 -11.33
CA LYS A 207 23.78 20.89 -10.24
C LYS A 207 22.45 20.20 -10.56
N ASP A 208 21.85 20.54 -11.71
CA ASP A 208 20.55 20.00 -12.12
C ASP A 208 20.57 18.47 -12.28
N THR A 209 21.69 17.95 -12.82
CA THR A 209 21.89 16.50 -12.96
C THR A 209 22.00 15.80 -11.59
N SER A 210 22.72 16.42 -10.65
CA SER A 210 22.88 15.88 -9.30
C SER A 210 21.55 15.88 -8.53
N GLU A 211 20.78 16.96 -8.63
CA GLU A 211 19.43 17.04 -8.07
C GLU A 211 18.47 15.99 -8.69
N TYR A 212 18.55 15.81 -10.00
CA TYR A 212 17.75 14.79 -10.69
C TYR A 212 18.09 13.38 -10.19
N MET A 213 19.39 13.07 -10.04
CA MET A 213 19.82 11.76 -9.51
C MET A 213 19.40 11.57 -8.06
N LEU A 214 19.48 12.58 -7.20
CA LEU A 214 19.03 12.51 -5.81
C LEU A 214 17.52 12.24 -5.72
N ARG A 215 16.72 12.89 -6.55
CA ARG A 215 15.28 12.63 -6.65
C ARG A 215 15.02 11.20 -7.11
N MET A 216 15.73 10.71 -8.14
CA MET A 216 15.56 9.34 -8.65
C MET A 216 15.89 8.29 -7.59
N VAL A 217 16.97 8.49 -6.83
CA VAL A 217 17.37 7.59 -5.73
C VAL A 217 16.29 7.55 -4.63
N THR A 218 15.74 8.70 -4.28
CA THR A 218 14.67 8.80 -3.26
C THR A 218 13.39 8.14 -3.75
N ASP A 219 12.97 8.40 -5.00
CA ASP A 219 11.81 7.79 -5.62
C ASP A 219 11.93 6.25 -5.68
N LEU A 220 13.14 5.73 -5.99
CA LEU A 220 13.40 4.29 -6.04
C LEU A 220 13.26 3.63 -4.67
N LEU A 221 13.73 4.30 -3.60
CA LEU A 221 13.54 3.83 -2.22
C LEU A 221 12.07 3.80 -1.82
N ASP A 222 11.33 4.88 -2.15
CA ASP A 222 9.90 4.93 -1.87
C ASP A 222 9.15 3.78 -2.58
N VAL A 223 9.44 3.53 -3.87
CA VAL A 223 8.86 2.41 -4.62
C VAL A 223 9.21 1.06 -3.97
N SER A 224 10.47 0.86 -3.56
CA SER A 224 10.91 -0.37 -2.90
C SER A 224 10.18 -0.62 -1.57
N ALA A 225 10.03 0.43 -0.73
CA ALA A 225 9.28 0.36 0.51
C ALA A 225 7.79 0.06 0.28
N ILE A 226 7.22 0.62 -0.79
CA ILE A 226 5.84 0.41 -1.20
C ILE A 226 5.62 -1.04 -1.68
N GLU A 227 6.50 -1.55 -2.56
CA GLU A 227 6.39 -2.92 -3.09
C GLU A 227 6.53 -4.01 -2.02
N SER A 228 7.29 -3.73 -0.97
CA SER A 228 7.46 -4.64 0.17
C SER A 228 6.31 -4.58 1.19
N GLY A 229 5.31 -3.74 0.97
CA GLY A 229 4.24 -3.52 1.96
C GLY A 229 4.72 -2.81 3.24
N GLN A 230 5.94 -2.28 3.24
CA GLN A 230 6.56 -1.61 4.39
C GLN A 230 6.26 -0.10 4.44
N LEU A 231 5.33 0.40 3.62
CA LEU A 231 4.90 1.79 3.71
C LEU A 231 4.14 1.99 5.04
N THR A 232 4.89 2.30 6.09
CA THR A 232 4.31 2.73 7.36
C THR A 232 3.94 4.20 7.26
N LEU A 233 2.65 4.52 7.43
CA LEU A 233 2.16 5.88 7.44
C LEU A 233 1.98 6.35 8.89
N ASP A 234 2.62 7.44 9.26
CA ASP A 234 2.39 8.13 10.53
C ASP A 234 1.20 9.09 10.40
N ARG A 235 0.00 8.54 10.58
CA ARG A 235 -1.25 9.30 10.43
C ARG A 235 -1.55 10.07 11.70
N GLN A 236 -1.42 11.40 11.63
CA GLN A 236 -1.74 12.32 12.71
C GLN A 236 -2.92 13.23 12.27
N PRO A 237 -3.82 13.62 13.20
CA PRO A 237 -4.83 14.63 12.91
C PRO A 237 -4.14 15.89 12.39
N THR A 238 -4.37 16.25 11.13
CA THR A 238 -3.64 17.32 10.44
C THR A 238 -4.63 18.25 9.74
N GLU A 239 -4.41 19.54 9.88
CA GLU A 239 -5.12 20.57 9.11
C GLU A 239 -4.59 20.58 7.68
N LEU A 240 -5.46 20.28 6.72
CA LEU A 240 -5.09 20.12 5.31
C LEU A 240 -4.87 21.48 4.63
N GLU A 241 -5.62 22.52 5.00
CA GLU A 241 -5.52 23.85 4.38
C GLU A 241 -4.12 24.47 4.52
N PRO A 242 -3.48 24.58 5.73
CA PRO A 242 -2.14 25.12 5.85
C PRO A 242 -1.09 24.34 5.06
N LEU A 243 -1.28 23.01 4.94
CA LEU A 243 -0.39 22.15 4.18
C LEU A 243 -0.49 22.46 2.68
N ILE A 244 -1.70 22.59 2.13
CA ILE A 244 -1.93 22.95 0.74
C ILE A 244 -1.33 24.34 0.43
N LEU A 245 -1.64 25.33 1.26
CA LEU A 245 -1.13 26.68 1.09
C LEU A 245 0.41 26.72 1.07
N ARG A 246 1.05 25.94 1.93
CA ARG A 246 2.52 25.80 1.96
C ARG A 246 3.05 25.18 0.67
N CYS A 247 2.47 24.06 0.19
CA CYS A 247 2.89 23.42 -1.04
C CYS A 247 2.71 24.36 -2.25
N VAL A 248 1.59 25.05 -2.36
CA VAL A 248 1.33 26.02 -3.41
C VAL A 248 2.33 27.18 -3.37
N LYS A 249 2.62 27.73 -2.17
CA LYS A 249 3.59 28.82 -2.00
C LYS A 249 4.99 28.42 -2.48
N LEU A 250 5.46 27.22 -2.13
CA LEU A 250 6.77 26.73 -2.59
C LEU A 250 6.81 26.53 -4.11
N ASN A 251 5.76 25.97 -4.69
CA ASN A 251 5.70 25.72 -6.13
C ASN A 251 5.44 26.98 -6.97
N ARG A 252 4.96 28.09 -6.37
CA ARG A 252 4.81 29.38 -7.07
C ARG A 252 6.13 29.91 -7.63
N VAL A 253 7.25 29.66 -6.95
CA VAL A 253 8.57 30.09 -7.45
C VAL A 253 8.89 29.38 -8.75
N LEU A 254 8.70 28.05 -8.81
CA LEU A 254 8.91 27.26 -10.03
C LEU A 254 7.93 27.66 -11.15
N ALA A 255 6.67 27.89 -10.82
CA ALA A 255 5.65 28.35 -11.75
C ALA A 255 6.01 29.73 -12.36
N ALA A 256 6.50 30.65 -11.53
CA ALA A 256 6.90 31.99 -11.98
C ALA A 256 8.07 31.93 -12.96
N CYS A 257 9.06 31.07 -12.78
CA CYS A 257 10.15 30.85 -13.72
C CYS A 257 9.67 30.48 -15.12
N LYS A 258 8.54 29.74 -15.22
CA LYS A 258 7.88 29.37 -16.48
C LYS A 258 6.77 30.34 -16.91
N LYS A 259 6.55 31.44 -16.20
CA LYS A 259 5.42 32.35 -16.39
C LYS A 259 4.04 31.67 -16.27
N ILE A 260 3.91 30.66 -15.42
CA ILE A 260 2.66 29.96 -15.16
C ILE A 260 1.97 30.62 -13.97
N ASN A 261 0.67 30.88 -14.10
CA ASN A 261 -0.15 31.44 -13.02
C ASN A 261 -0.69 30.30 -12.12
N LEU A 262 -0.08 30.10 -10.95
CA LEU A 262 -0.52 29.08 -9.99
C LEU A 262 -1.56 29.68 -9.04
N LYS A 263 -2.83 29.27 -9.20
CA LYS A 263 -3.98 29.68 -8.39
C LYS A 263 -4.44 28.60 -7.44
N ILE A 264 -5.16 29.03 -6.46
CA ILE A 264 -5.89 28.16 -5.54
C ILE A 264 -7.30 28.73 -5.37
N ASP A 265 -8.29 27.87 -5.55
CA ASP A 265 -9.69 28.24 -5.30
C ASP A 265 -9.95 28.35 -3.79
N PRO A 266 -10.99 29.06 -3.37
CA PRO A 266 -11.36 29.14 -1.95
C PRO A 266 -11.50 27.73 -1.36
N ILE A 267 -10.76 27.45 -0.28
CA ILE A 267 -10.82 26.18 0.43
C ILE A 267 -12.01 26.24 1.40
N PRO A 268 -12.93 25.25 1.38
CA PRO A 268 -13.98 25.17 2.38
C PRO A 268 -13.39 24.91 3.78
N GLU A 269 -14.14 25.15 4.82
CA GLU A 269 -13.75 24.79 6.18
C GLU A 269 -13.62 23.27 6.28
N LEU A 270 -12.41 22.76 6.60
CA LEU A 270 -12.08 21.35 6.64
C LEU A 270 -11.88 20.88 8.08
N PRO A 271 -12.40 19.72 8.48
CA PRO A 271 -12.01 19.12 9.74
C PRO A 271 -10.56 18.61 9.67
N PRO A 272 -9.86 18.45 10.82
CA PRO A 272 -8.59 17.75 10.85
C PRO A 272 -8.73 16.32 10.33
N ILE A 273 -7.81 15.91 9.43
CA ILE A 273 -7.83 14.60 8.76
C ILE A 273 -6.65 13.78 9.28
N PRO A 274 -6.85 12.46 9.58
CA PRO A 274 -5.77 11.58 9.99
C PRO A 274 -4.88 11.24 8.77
N LEU A 275 -3.76 11.96 8.62
CA LEU A 275 -2.86 11.79 7.48
C LEU A 275 -1.39 11.91 7.89
N ASP A 276 -0.51 11.28 7.11
CA ASP A 276 0.93 11.51 7.16
C ASP A 276 1.27 12.77 6.37
N LYS A 277 1.59 13.82 7.12
CA LYS A 277 1.86 15.16 6.58
C LYS A 277 2.96 15.14 5.51
N GLY A 278 4.07 14.45 5.76
CA GLY A 278 5.21 14.41 4.85
C GLY A 278 4.87 13.69 3.55
N LYS A 279 4.13 12.59 3.64
CA LYS A 279 3.69 11.84 2.46
C LYS A 279 2.64 12.59 1.64
N ILE A 280 1.72 13.31 2.29
CA ILE A 280 0.76 14.15 1.55
C ILE A 280 1.42 15.40 0.95
N GLU A 281 2.41 16.02 1.59
CA GLU A 281 3.26 17.06 0.97
C GLU A 281 3.94 16.51 -0.30
N GLN A 282 4.43 15.27 -0.27
CA GLN A 282 5.01 14.60 -1.44
C GLN A 282 3.99 14.40 -2.58
N VAL A 283 2.73 14.04 -2.26
CA VAL A 283 1.64 13.95 -3.25
C VAL A 283 1.42 15.29 -3.93
N PHE A 284 1.23 16.37 -3.15
CA PHE A 284 1.03 17.72 -3.70
C PHE A 284 2.18 18.17 -4.58
N ASN A 285 3.41 18.02 -4.11
CA ASN A 285 4.60 18.43 -4.87
C ASN A 285 4.74 17.66 -6.18
N ASN A 286 4.47 16.36 -6.20
CA ASN A 286 4.49 15.57 -7.44
C ASN A 286 3.42 16.04 -8.44
N LEU A 287 2.18 16.27 -7.98
CA LEU A 287 1.10 16.72 -8.88
C LEU A 287 1.33 18.15 -9.38
N LEU A 288 1.72 19.07 -8.51
CA LEU A 288 2.01 20.46 -8.88
C LEU A 288 3.20 20.56 -9.84
N ASN A 289 4.30 19.85 -9.55
CA ASN A 289 5.45 19.80 -10.44
C ASN A 289 5.08 19.24 -11.81
N ASN A 290 4.24 18.20 -11.89
CA ASN A 290 3.76 17.67 -13.16
C ASN A 290 2.91 18.72 -13.90
N ALA A 291 1.97 19.37 -13.24
CA ALA A 291 1.13 20.41 -13.82
C ALA A 291 1.98 21.56 -14.41
N ILE A 292 2.99 22.03 -13.66
CA ILE A 292 3.92 23.08 -14.11
C ILE A 292 4.79 22.58 -15.27
N LYS A 293 5.29 21.36 -15.19
CA LYS A 293 6.20 20.77 -16.16
C LYS A 293 5.56 20.59 -17.53
N PHE A 294 4.30 20.18 -17.59
CA PHE A 294 3.58 19.90 -18.84
C PHE A 294 2.74 21.07 -19.35
N SER A 295 2.70 22.19 -18.63
CA SER A 295 2.08 23.43 -19.08
C SER A 295 3.08 24.31 -19.83
N HIS A 296 2.58 25.03 -20.85
CA HIS A 296 3.30 26.09 -21.50
C HIS A 296 3.26 27.38 -20.68
N GLY A 297 4.15 28.32 -20.96
CA GLY A 297 4.12 29.66 -20.37
C GLY A 297 2.80 30.40 -20.64
N ASP A 298 2.48 31.37 -19.77
CA ASP A 298 1.25 32.17 -19.79
C ASP A 298 -0.05 31.35 -19.60
N ARG A 299 0.05 30.13 -19.10
CA ARG A 299 -1.07 29.25 -18.76
C ARG A 299 -1.33 29.23 -17.25
N GLU A 300 -2.45 28.64 -16.89
CA GLU A 300 -2.90 28.56 -15.50
C GLU A 300 -2.84 27.11 -14.98
N VAL A 301 -2.38 26.97 -13.73
CA VAL A 301 -2.54 25.77 -12.94
C VAL A 301 -3.41 26.12 -11.73
N CYS A 302 -4.48 25.37 -11.50
CA CYS A 302 -5.43 25.63 -10.43
C CYS A 302 -5.54 24.44 -9.47
N VAL A 303 -5.51 24.73 -8.17
CA VAL A 303 -5.79 23.75 -7.12
C VAL A 303 -7.18 24.04 -6.55
N SER A 304 -8.06 23.06 -6.55
CA SER A 304 -9.37 23.16 -5.91
C SER A 304 -9.58 22.04 -4.88
N VAL A 305 -10.35 22.36 -3.85
CA VAL A 305 -10.66 21.44 -2.76
C VAL A 305 -12.15 21.41 -2.54
N THR A 306 -12.71 20.21 -2.49
CA THR A 306 -14.14 20.00 -2.26
C THR A 306 -14.33 19.05 -1.08
N LEU A 307 -15.20 19.44 -0.15
CA LEU A 307 -15.59 18.64 0.99
C LEU A 307 -16.84 17.84 0.66
N SER A 308 -16.77 16.53 0.89
CA SER A 308 -17.93 15.63 0.90
C SER A 308 -18.13 15.09 2.33
N ASN A 309 -19.25 14.39 2.59
CA ASN A 309 -19.54 13.88 3.94
C ASN A 309 -18.45 12.94 4.47
N ASP A 310 -17.85 12.12 3.62
CA ASP A 310 -16.93 11.04 4.02
C ASP A 310 -15.47 11.30 3.60
N PHE A 311 -15.23 12.27 2.72
CA PHE A 311 -13.90 12.52 2.17
C PHE A 311 -13.69 13.97 1.73
N VAL A 312 -12.43 14.37 1.68
CA VAL A 312 -11.97 15.59 1.01
C VAL A 312 -11.43 15.20 -0.35
N MET A 313 -11.91 15.84 -1.40
CA MET A 313 -11.40 15.71 -2.76
C MET A 313 -10.54 16.92 -3.12
N VAL A 314 -9.34 16.64 -3.62
CA VAL A 314 -8.43 17.66 -4.15
C VAL A 314 -8.26 17.44 -5.64
N ALA A 315 -8.36 18.52 -6.41
CA ALA A 315 -8.07 18.52 -7.84
C ALA A 315 -6.94 19.48 -8.16
N VAL A 316 -5.99 19.01 -8.98
CA VAL A 316 -4.91 19.83 -9.56
C VAL A 316 -5.13 19.85 -11.07
N ARG A 317 -5.57 21.00 -11.58
CA ARG A 317 -5.89 21.22 -12.99
C ARG A 317 -4.78 22.00 -13.65
N ASP A 318 -4.32 21.54 -14.80
CA ASP A 318 -3.41 22.23 -15.70
C ASP A 318 -4.07 22.55 -17.05
N GLN A 319 -3.55 23.55 -17.74
CA GLN A 319 -3.90 23.90 -19.11
C GLN A 319 -2.76 23.50 -20.06
N GLY A 320 -2.17 22.32 -19.83
CA GLY A 320 -1.06 21.80 -20.60
C GLY A 320 -1.47 21.09 -21.89
N GLN A 321 -0.56 20.25 -22.38
CA GLN A 321 -0.73 19.52 -23.63
C GLN A 321 -1.84 18.43 -23.56
N GLY A 322 -2.28 18.08 -22.36
CA GLY A 322 -3.17 16.94 -22.15
C GLY A 322 -2.48 15.60 -22.41
N ILE A 323 -3.22 14.52 -22.17
CA ILE A 323 -2.69 13.15 -22.23
C ILE A 323 -3.58 12.33 -23.16
N PRO A 324 -3.00 11.66 -24.17
CA PRO A 324 -3.76 10.76 -25.03
C PRO A 324 -4.42 9.61 -24.26
N ALA A 325 -5.65 9.23 -24.62
CA ALA A 325 -6.40 8.16 -23.97
C ALA A 325 -5.64 6.82 -23.89
N ALA A 326 -4.82 6.52 -24.91
CA ALA A 326 -3.98 5.32 -24.93
C ALA A 326 -2.86 5.30 -23.87
N ASP A 327 -2.50 6.45 -23.31
CA ASP A 327 -1.45 6.58 -22.30
C ASP A 327 -2.01 6.66 -20.87
N LEU A 328 -3.30 6.97 -20.68
CA LEU A 328 -3.94 7.05 -19.34
C LEU A 328 -3.72 5.77 -18.49
N PRO A 329 -3.84 4.54 -19.02
CA PRO A 329 -3.63 3.32 -18.23
C PRO A 329 -2.18 3.10 -17.77
N LYS A 330 -1.21 3.85 -18.33
CA LYS A 330 0.22 3.71 -18.03
C LYS A 330 0.68 4.69 -16.96
N LEU A 331 -0.07 5.77 -16.70
CA LEU A 331 0.35 6.91 -15.87
C LEU A 331 0.75 6.52 -14.44
N PHE A 332 0.01 5.62 -13.82
CA PHE A 332 0.22 5.21 -12.44
C PHE A 332 1.04 3.92 -12.31
N LYS A 333 1.66 3.45 -13.42
CA LYS A 333 2.57 2.30 -13.38
C LYS A 333 3.99 2.75 -13.07
N VAL A 334 4.72 1.92 -12.33
CA VAL A 334 6.15 2.13 -12.07
C VAL A 334 6.90 2.19 -13.41
N PHE A 335 7.74 3.22 -13.59
CA PHE A 335 8.41 3.56 -14.84
C PHE A 335 7.47 3.81 -16.04
N GLY A 336 6.19 4.10 -15.77
CA GLY A 336 5.22 4.44 -16.80
C GLY A 336 5.63 5.74 -17.50
N LYS A 337 5.82 5.69 -18.83
CA LYS A 337 6.09 6.86 -19.66
C LYS A 337 4.95 7.05 -20.63
N THR A 338 4.57 8.31 -20.83
CA THR A 338 3.62 8.74 -21.85
C THR A 338 4.37 9.23 -23.10
N SER A 339 3.66 9.34 -24.20
CA SER A 339 4.18 9.96 -25.43
C SER A 339 4.38 11.48 -25.29
N VAL A 340 3.79 12.09 -24.23
CA VAL A 340 3.85 13.54 -23.98
C VAL A 340 5.20 13.91 -23.38
N ARG A 341 5.88 14.87 -24.01
CA ARG A 341 7.16 15.40 -23.50
C ARG A 341 6.93 16.65 -22.66
N SER A 342 7.82 16.90 -21.72
CA SER A 342 7.84 18.15 -20.95
C SER A 342 8.06 19.35 -21.86
N THR A 343 7.51 20.50 -21.48
CA THR A 343 7.54 21.74 -22.33
C THR A 343 8.90 22.43 -22.36
N ALA A 344 9.75 22.18 -21.36
CA ALA A 344 11.11 22.77 -21.27
C ALA A 344 12.22 21.70 -21.22
N GLY A 345 11.95 20.47 -21.66
CA GLY A 345 12.95 19.40 -21.70
C GLY A 345 13.27 18.76 -20.34
N GLU A 346 12.50 19.05 -19.28
CA GLU A 346 12.73 18.50 -17.95
C GLU A 346 12.60 16.97 -17.97
N GLN A 347 13.51 16.31 -17.30
CA GLN A 347 13.50 14.84 -17.18
C GLN A 347 12.43 14.37 -16.21
N SER A 348 11.85 13.18 -16.44
CA SER A 348 10.94 12.52 -15.52
C SER A 348 11.37 11.09 -15.23
N THR A 349 11.30 10.69 -13.96
CA THR A 349 11.65 9.34 -13.50
C THR A 349 10.60 8.30 -13.90
N GLY A 350 9.36 8.72 -14.12
CA GLY A 350 8.20 7.83 -14.30
C GLY A 350 7.78 7.12 -13.00
N LEU A 351 8.28 7.57 -11.85
CA LEU A 351 8.01 6.99 -10.54
C LEU A 351 7.01 7.83 -9.74
N GLY A 352 7.02 9.16 -9.91
CA GLY A 352 6.27 10.09 -9.08
C GLY A 352 4.77 9.78 -8.98
N LEU A 353 4.08 9.53 -10.11
CA LEU A 353 2.66 9.21 -10.09
C LEU A 353 2.35 7.82 -9.50
N ALA A 354 3.23 6.84 -9.66
CA ALA A 354 3.10 5.55 -9.01
C ALA A 354 3.22 5.68 -7.48
N ILE A 355 4.15 6.51 -7.00
CA ILE A 355 4.32 6.84 -5.58
C ILE A 355 3.07 7.57 -5.06
N VAL A 356 2.59 8.59 -5.79
CA VAL A 356 1.36 9.32 -5.42
C VAL A 356 0.19 8.37 -5.25
N ARG A 357 -0.03 7.47 -6.21
CA ARG A 357 -1.09 6.48 -6.14
C ARG A 357 -1.00 5.64 -4.86
N LYS A 358 0.17 5.15 -4.54
CA LYS A 358 0.37 4.29 -3.37
C LYS A 358 0.23 5.03 -2.04
N ILE A 359 0.67 6.28 -1.97
CA ILE A 359 0.46 7.13 -0.79
C ILE A 359 -1.03 7.37 -0.58
N VAL A 360 -1.77 7.75 -1.63
CA VAL A 360 -3.20 8.02 -1.56
C VAL A 360 -3.99 6.75 -1.21
N GLU A 361 -3.72 5.62 -1.89
CA GLU A 361 -4.32 4.32 -1.57
C GLU A 361 -3.99 3.89 -0.13
N GLY A 362 -2.74 4.10 0.32
CA GLY A 362 -2.32 3.84 1.70
C GLY A 362 -3.09 4.68 2.73
N HIS A 363 -3.57 5.87 2.39
CA HIS A 363 -4.46 6.68 3.24
C HIS A 363 -5.95 6.27 3.15
N GLY A 364 -6.29 5.25 2.34
CA GLY A 364 -7.67 4.83 2.10
C GLY A 364 -8.40 5.68 1.06
N GLY A 365 -7.67 6.55 0.35
CA GLY A 365 -8.18 7.39 -0.71
C GLY A 365 -8.09 6.74 -2.10
N ARG A 366 -8.49 7.50 -3.10
CA ARG A 366 -8.42 7.15 -4.52
C ARG A 366 -7.79 8.27 -5.32
N ILE A 367 -7.05 7.94 -6.39
CA ILE A 367 -6.52 8.91 -7.37
C ILE A 367 -6.94 8.53 -8.77
N TRP A 368 -7.26 9.53 -9.59
CA TRP A 368 -7.55 9.38 -11.03
C TRP A 368 -7.20 10.65 -11.79
N VAL A 369 -7.34 10.61 -13.09
CA VAL A 369 -7.05 11.73 -13.98
C VAL A 369 -8.11 11.82 -15.07
N GLU A 370 -8.47 13.05 -15.41
CA GLU A 370 -9.29 13.40 -16.56
C GLU A 370 -8.43 14.29 -17.45
N SER A 371 -8.32 13.96 -18.73
CA SER A 371 -7.44 14.68 -19.63
C SER A 371 -7.90 14.57 -21.08
N GLU A 372 -7.77 15.67 -21.79
CA GLU A 372 -8.02 15.76 -23.22
C GLU A 372 -6.84 16.45 -23.90
N VAL A 373 -6.41 15.91 -25.04
CA VAL A 373 -5.26 16.42 -25.78
C VAL A 373 -5.49 17.89 -26.17
N ASN A 374 -4.52 18.75 -25.88
CA ASN A 374 -4.52 20.21 -26.04
C ASN A 374 -5.52 20.99 -25.16
N GLN A 375 -6.21 20.36 -24.23
CA GLN A 375 -7.09 21.03 -23.25
C GLN A 375 -6.51 21.01 -21.83
N GLY A 376 -5.51 20.15 -21.57
CA GLY A 376 -4.88 19.99 -20.28
C GLY A 376 -5.33 18.73 -19.55
N SER A 377 -4.95 18.64 -18.27
CA SER A 377 -5.27 17.50 -17.41
C SER A 377 -5.76 17.97 -16.04
N THR A 378 -6.61 17.17 -15.43
CA THR A 378 -7.01 17.36 -14.03
C THR A 378 -6.75 16.07 -13.28
N PHE A 379 -5.84 16.13 -12.33
CA PHE A 379 -5.57 15.02 -11.40
C PHE A 379 -6.40 15.21 -10.15
N PHE A 380 -7.15 14.18 -9.79
CA PHE A 380 -8.01 14.15 -8.62
C PHE A 380 -7.49 13.14 -7.62
N PHE A 381 -7.51 13.48 -6.34
CA PHE A 381 -7.36 12.49 -5.28
C PHE A 381 -8.28 12.77 -4.11
N THR A 382 -8.62 11.72 -3.37
CA THR A 382 -9.48 11.78 -2.20
C THR A 382 -8.74 11.36 -0.94
N LEU A 383 -9.12 11.95 0.20
CA LEU A 383 -8.65 11.57 1.53
C LEU A 383 -9.86 11.36 2.43
N PRO A 384 -10.03 10.20 3.08
CA PRO A 384 -11.14 9.96 3.99
C PRO A 384 -11.00 10.82 5.25
N ILE A 385 -12.12 11.38 5.73
CA ILE A 385 -12.16 12.24 6.92
C ILE A 385 -12.07 11.40 8.20
N ALA A 386 -12.70 10.21 8.21
CA ALA A 386 -12.69 9.31 9.35
C ALA A 386 -11.79 8.09 9.10
N PRO A 387 -11.07 7.59 10.13
CA PRO A 387 -10.31 6.35 10.01
C PRO A 387 -11.26 5.17 9.74
N GLY A 388 -10.94 4.36 8.72
CA GLY A 388 -11.70 3.15 8.36
C GLY A 388 -12.67 3.30 7.20
N THR A 389 -12.91 4.50 6.69
CA THR A 389 -13.67 4.70 5.45
C THR A 389 -12.74 4.42 4.26
N SER A 390 -12.86 3.25 3.63
CA SER A 390 -12.12 2.90 2.40
C SER A 390 -13.00 3.17 1.19
N LEU A 391 -12.50 3.93 0.23
CA LEU A 391 -13.17 4.21 -1.05
C LEU A 391 -12.77 3.21 -2.15
N LEU A 392 -12.00 2.15 -1.80
CA LEU A 392 -11.49 1.19 -2.77
C LEU A 392 -12.55 0.21 -3.29
N ASP A 393 -13.69 0.06 -2.58
CA ASP A 393 -14.69 -0.99 -2.86
C ASP A 393 -15.95 -0.53 -3.64
N ASP A 394 -16.02 0.74 -4.05
CA ASP A 394 -17.24 1.31 -4.62
C ASP A 394 -17.18 1.43 -6.16
N SER A 395 -17.18 0.30 -6.86
CA SER A 395 -17.43 0.24 -8.30
C SER A 395 -18.87 0.66 -8.69
N ALA A 396 -19.77 0.79 -7.69
CA ALA A 396 -21.19 1.10 -7.86
C ALA A 396 -21.53 2.60 -7.73
N ARG A 397 -20.63 3.45 -7.20
CA ARG A 397 -20.91 4.90 -6.99
C ARG A 397 -20.28 5.82 -8.04
N ARG A 398 -20.06 5.36 -9.24
CA ARG A 398 -19.56 6.22 -10.34
C ARG A 398 -20.53 7.35 -10.71
N ASP A 399 -21.82 7.23 -10.36
CA ASP A 399 -22.87 8.16 -10.79
C ASP A 399 -23.21 9.27 -9.79
N SER A 400 -22.58 9.32 -8.62
CA SER A 400 -22.90 10.31 -7.57
C SER A 400 -21.84 11.39 -7.32
N LEU A 401 -20.76 11.42 -8.09
CA LEU A 401 -19.80 12.52 -8.03
C LEU A 401 -20.35 13.71 -8.84
N PRO A 402 -20.41 14.91 -8.27
CA PRO A 402 -20.89 16.09 -8.99
C PRO A 402 -19.94 16.39 -10.14
N VAL A 403 -20.41 16.17 -11.36
CA VAL A 403 -19.78 16.73 -12.56
C VAL A 403 -19.99 18.23 -12.50
N THR A 404 -18.98 18.97 -12.10
CA THR A 404 -19.01 20.43 -12.15
C THR A 404 -18.92 20.85 -13.63
N THR A 405 -20.06 21.06 -14.24
CA THR A 405 -20.15 21.75 -15.53
C THR A 405 -19.68 23.18 -15.31
N ALA A 406 -18.46 23.47 -15.73
CA ALA A 406 -17.96 24.83 -15.82
C ALA A 406 -18.63 25.51 -17.03
N HIS A 407 -19.40 26.56 -16.73
CA HIS A 407 -19.73 27.61 -17.70
C HIS A 407 -18.58 28.60 -17.87
#